data_3e667fb40138b8092da6da536b48c7e6
#
_entry.id   3e667fb40138b8092da6da536b48c7e6
#
_cell.length_a   1.000
_cell.length_b   1.000
_cell.length_c   1.000
_cell.angle_alpha   90.00
_cell.angle_beta   90.00
_cell.angle_gamma   90.00
#
_symmetry.space_group_name_H-M   'P 1'
#
loop_
_entity.id
_entity.type
_entity.pdbx_description
1 polymer ?
#
loop_
_entity_poly.entity_id
_entity_poly.type
_entity_poly.pdbx_seq_one_letter_code
_entity_poly.pdbx_strand_id
1 'polypeptide(L)'
;QAERAKAFGADGVYGSAKEALLARARRYRYLLFEGHRGGYEAVVEASGSGRGFREALALAREGGKVLLLGAPGLEVVDLSPFWFKEVALWGSYTYTREEFREAVGLLPELEGLESLVGGVYPLEAWPEALVAKGKALFRPKG
;
A
#
# COMPACT_ATOMS: atom_id res chain seq x y z
N GLN A 1 -3.80 -8.26 10.52
CA GLN A 1 -3.90 -7.46 9.27
C GLN A 1 -4.43 -8.31 8.11
N ALA A 2 -3.96 -9.56 7.93
CA ALA A 2 -4.39 -10.43 6.83
C ALA A 2 -5.91 -10.70 6.82
N GLU A 3 -6.48 -11.01 7.98
CA GLU A 3 -7.93 -11.23 8.13
C GLU A 3 -8.74 -9.98 7.79
N ARG A 4 -8.25 -8.80 8.23
CA ARG A 4 -8.89 -7.52 7.88
C ARG A 4 -8.84 -7.24 6.39
N ALA A 5 -7.69 -7.47 5.74
CA ALA A 5 -7.59 -7.28 4.30
C ALA A 5 -8.61 -8.13 3.54
N LYS A 6 -8.81 -9.40 3.95
CA LYS A 6 -9.84 -10.27 3.36
C LYS A 6 -11.26 -9.77 3.64
N ALA A 7 -11.53 -9.30 4.87
CA ALA A 7 -12.83 -8.73 5.22
C ALA A 7 -13.17 -7.48 4.39
N PHE A 8 -12.16 -6.73 3.96
CA PHE A 8 -12.30 -5.59 3.03
C PHE A 8 -12.19 -5.98 1.55
N GLY A 9 -12.38 -7.25 1.21
CA GLY A 9 -12.51 -7.72 -0.18
C GLY A 9 -11.20 -7.99 -0.91
N ALA A 10 -10.08 -8.17 -0.19
CA ALA A 10 -8.83 -8.55 -0.84
C ALA A 10 -8.92 -10.00 -1.39
N ASP A 11 -8.67 -10.18 -2.69
CA ASP A 11 -8.64 -11.49 -3.36
C ASP A 11 -7.54 -12.40 -2.82
N GLY A 12 -6.41 -11.82 -2.39
CA GLY A 12 -5.28 -12.56 -1.84
C GLY A 12 -4.50 -11.76 -0.82
N VAL A 13 -3.93 -12.47 0.14
CA VAL A 13 -2.99 -11.90 1.13
C VAL A 13 -1.75 -12.79 1.13
N TYR A 14 -0.61 -12.18 0.94
CA TYR A 14 0.67 -12.87 0.77
C TYR A 14 1.63 -12.52 1.91
N GLY A 15 2.40 -13.50 2.35
CA GLY A 15 3.40 -13.31 3.40
C GLY A 15 4.65 -12.57 2.94
N SER A 16 4.85 -12.47 1.62
CA SER A 16 6.00 -11.77 1.03
C SER A 16 5.69 -11.26 -0.37
N ALA A 17 6.44 -10.25 -0.81
CA ALA A 17 6.38 -9.74 -2.18
C ALA A 17 6.74 -10.83 -3.21
N LYS A 18 7.62 -11.77 -2.87
CA LYS A 18 7.96 -12.90 -3.73
C LYS A 18 6.76 -13.81 -3.98
N GLU A 19 6.00 -14.14 -2.96
CA GLU A 19 4.77 -14.94 -3.11
C GLU A 19 3.73 -14.20 -3.94
N ALA A 20 3.53 -12.91 -3.67
CA ALA A 20 2.64 -12.06 -4.46
C ALA A 20 3.05 -12.02 -5.94
N LEU A 21 4.34 -11.86 -6.22
CA LEU A 21 4.85 -11.87 -7.60
C LEU A 21 4.58 -13.20 -8.29
N LEU A 22 4.90 -14.32 -7.64
CA LEU A 22 4.71 -15.66 -8.20
C LEU A 22 3.25 -16.01 -8.46
N ALA A 23 2.32 -15.40 -7.74
CA ALA A 23 0.88 -15.57 -7.98
C ALA A 23 0.40 -14.95 -9.30
N ARG A 24 1.11 -13.98 -9.86
CA ARG A 24 0.71 -13.23 -11.05
C ARG A 24 1.76 -13.21 -12.16
N ALA A 25 3.00 -13.57 -11.88
CA ALA A 25 4.10 -13.54 -12.84
C ALA A 25 4.43 -14.93 -13.36
N ARG A 26 4.87 -14.99 -14.63
CA ARG A 26 5.42 -16.19 -15.26
C ARG A 26 6.94 -16.05 -15.38
N ARG A 27 7.65 -17.10 -15.00
CA ARG A 27 9.10 -17.15 -15.22
C ARG A 27 9.39 -17.22 -16.73
N TYR A 28 10.32 -16.41 -17.20
CA TYR A 28 10.84 -16.48 -18.55
C TYR A 28 12.36 -16.60 -18.55
N ARG A 29 12.87 -17.22 -19.61
CA ARG A 29 14.30 -17.31 -19.88
C ARG A 29 14.54 -16.89 -21.33
N TYR A 30 15.42 -15.93 -21.52
CA TYR A 30 15.84 -15.52 -22.86
C TYR A 30 17.36 -15.42 -22.88
N LEU A 31 18.01 -16.33 -23.66
CA LEU A 31 19.46 -16.48 -23.71
C LEU A 31 20.07 -16.68 -22.29
N LEU A 32 20.82 -15.68 -21.82
CA LEU A 32 21.48 -15.67 -20.51
C LEU A 32 20.68 -14.93 -19.43
N PHE A 33 19.51 -14.39 -19.78
CA PHE A 33 18.67 -13.62 -18.87
C PHE A 33 17.49 -14.44 -18.39
N GLU A 34 17.33 -14.51 -17.07
CA GLU A 34 16.15 -15.07 -16.43
C GLU A 34 15.43 -13.97 -15.67
N GLY A 35 14.09 -14.02 -15.69
CA GLY A 35 13.28 -13.04 -14.99
C GLY A 35 11.84 -13.47 -14.84
N HIS A 36 11.02 -12.56 -14.39
CA HIS A 36 9.58 -12.73 -14.25
C HIS A 36 8.87 -11.73 -15.16
N ARG A 37 7.97 -12.21 -15.99
CA ARG A 37 7.02 -11.38 -16.76
C ARG A 37 5.65 -11.42 -16.11
N GLY A 38 4.94 -10.31 -16.19
CA GLY A 38 3.67 -10.14 -15.51
C GLY A 38 3.86 -9.50 -14.14
N GLY A 39 2.88 -9.62 -13.31
CA GLY A 39 2.75 -8.91 -12.04
C GLY A 39 1.45 -8.14 -11.99
N TYR A 40 1.46 -6.99 -11.34
CA TYR A 40 0.27 -6.17 -11.09
C TYR A 40 0.27 -4.91 -11.96
N GLU A 41 -0.91 -4.53 -12.46
CA GLU A 41 -1.12 -3.30 -13.24
C GLU A 41 -0.80 -2.05 -12.44
N ALA A 42 -1.21 -2.05 -11.18
CA ALA A 42 -0.96 -0.98 -10.22
C ALA A 42 -0.49 -1.56 -8.89
N VAL A 43 0.53 -0.96 -8.34
CA VAL A 43 1.08 -1.30 -7.02
C VAL A 43 1.12 -0.05 -6.16
N VAL A 44 0.55 -0.13 -4.96
CA VAL A 44 0.58 0.96 -3.99
C VAL A 44 1.60 0.65 -2.91
N GLU A 45 2.64 1.47 -2.82
CA GLU A 45 3.60 1.42 -1.72
C GLU A 45 3.11 2.35 -0.60
N ALA A 46 2.77 1.78 0.54
CA ALA A 46 2.25 2.50 1.70
C ALA A 46 2.97 2.15 3.01
N SER A 47 4.11 1.44 2.92
CA SER A 47 4.90 1.10 4.11
C SER A 47 5.89 2.19 4.51
N GLY A 48 6.27 3.06 3.58
CA GLY A 48 7.29 4.08 3.76
C GLY A 48 8.68 3.51 3.99
N SER A 49 8.96 2.29 3.54
CA SER A 49 10.27 1.66 3.67
C SER A 49 10.96 1.50 2.32
N GLY A 50 12.29 1.67 2.28
CA GLY A 50 13.04 1.43 1.06
C GLY A 50 12.93 0.00 0.54
N ARG A 51 12.77 -0.97 1.45
CA ARG A 51 12.46 -2.35 1.06
C ARG A 51 11.13 -2.44 0.35
N GLY A 52 10.06 -1.85 0.92
CA GLY A 52 8.72 -1.85 0.33
C GLY A 52 8.73 -1.18 -1.05
N PHE A 53 9.48 -0.10 -1.21
CA PHE A 53 9.63 0.58 -2.50
C PHE A 53 10.28 -0.32 -3.56
N ARG A 54 11.39 -0.99 -3.24
CA ARG A 54 12.04 -1.94 -4.17
C ARG A 54 11.13 -3.13 -4.51
N GLU A 55 10.41 -3.65 -3.53
CA GLU A 55 9.43 -4.72 -3.73
C GLU A 55 8.27 -4.25 -4.62
N ALA A 56 7.77 -3.02 -4.45
CA ALA A 56 6.72 -2.45 -5.30
C ALA A 56 7.14 -2.35 -6.77
N LEU A 57 8.37 -1.91 -7.04
CA LEU A 57 8.92 -1.89 -8.40
C LEU A 57 9.03 -3.29 -9.02
N ALA A 58 9.42 -4.28 -8.21
CA ALA A 58 9.51 -5.67 -8.66
C ALA A 58 8.14 -6.27 -8.98
N LEU A 59 7.11 -5.91 -8.20
CA LEU A 59 5.74 -6.41 -8.35
C LEU A 59 4.99 -5.83 -9.56
N ALA A 60 5.35 -4.63 -10.02
CA ALA A 60 4.71 -4.02 -11.18
C ALA A 60 5.02 -4.82 -12.46
N ARG A 61 3.99 -5.07 -13.29
CA ARG A 61 4.16 -5.67 -14.62
C ARG A 61 4.77 -4.68 -15.62
N GLU A 62 5.06 -5.16 -16.81
CA GLU A 62 5.43 -4.29 -17.93
C GLU A 62 4.31 -3.26 -18.22
N GLY A 63 4.65 -1.99 -18.38
CA GLY A 63 3.71 -0.88 -18.53
C GLY A 63 2.87 -0.60 -17.28
N GLY A 64 3.21 -1.21 -16.13
CA GLY A 64 2.51 -1.02 -14.87
C GLY A 64 2.83 0.32 -14.20
N LYS A 65 2.14 0.58 -13.10
CA LYS A 65 2.26 1.82 -12.33
C LYS A 65 2.57 1.51 -10.88
N VAL A 66 3.45 2.30 -10.27
CA VAL A 66 3.68 2.30 -8.81
C VAL A 66 3.24 3.63 -8.25
N LEU A 67 2.33 3.61 -7.28
CA LEU A 67 1.94 4.78 -6.51
C LEU A 67 2.67 4.76 -5.17
N LEU A 68 3.48 5.78 -4.93
CA LEU A 68 4.24 5.97 -3.70
C LEU A 68 3.43 6.86 -2.74
N LEU A 69 2.80 6.25 -1.75
CA LEU A 69 2.13 6.92 -0.63
C LEU A 69 3.02 7.02 0.59
N GLY A 70 3.91 6.04 0.79
CA GLY A 70 4.89 6.05 1.86
C GLY A 70 6.04 7.02 1.58
N ALA A 71 6.78 7.38 2.61
CA ALA A 71 7.96 8.26 2.51
C ALA A 71 9.23 7.46 2.84
N PRO A 72 9.81 6.71 1.89
CA PRO A 72 10.98 5.87 2.15
C PRO A 72 12.27 6.65 2.43
N GLY A 73 12.24 7.97 2.23
CA GLY A 73 13.42 8.82 2.40
C GLY A 73 14.40 8.70 1.24
N LEU A 74 15.69 8.78 1.53
CA LEU A 74 16.77 8.62 0.54
C LEU A 74 17.04 7.13 0.30
N GLU A 75 16.83 6.68 -0.93
CA GLU A 75 17.01 5.28 -1.33
C GLU A 75 17.85 5.16 -2.60
N VAL A 76 18.70 4.15 -2.62
CA VAL A 76 19.39 3.71 -3.85
C VAL A 76 18.58 2.60 -4.49
N VAL A 77 18.17 2.82 -5.74
CA VAL A 77 17.32 1.87 -6.48
C VAL A 77 17.93 1.50 -7.82
N ASP A 78 17.63 0.29 -8.27
CA ASP A 78 17.88 -0.13 -9.63
C ASP A 78 16.83 0.52 -10.55
N LEU A 79 17.29 1.31 -11.52
CA LEU A 79 16.43 1.99 -12.49
C LEU A 79 16.01 1.10 -13.67
N SER A 80 16.54 -0.11 -13.75
CA SER A 80 16.23 -1.04 -14.85
C SER A 80 14.72 -1.28 -15.05
N PRO A 81 13.87 -1.42 -14.00
CA PRO A 81 12.44 -1.58 -14.19
C PRO A 81 11.77 -0.41 -14.92
N PHE A 82 12.27 0.81 -14.75
CA PHE A 82 11.75 1.99 -15.46
C PHE A 82 12.09 1.96 -16.95
N TRP A 83 13.25 1.39 -17.29
CA TRP A 83 13.70 1.30 -18.67
C TRP A 83 13.10 0.10 -19.40
N PHE A 84 13.31 -1.13 -18.93
CA PHE A 84 12.91 -2.32 -19.70
C PHE A 84 11.48 -2.80 -19.46
N LYS A 85 10.88 -2.44 -18.30
CA LYS A 85 9.46 -2.71 -18.00
C LYS A 85 8.57 -1.50 -18.29
N GLU A 86 9.13 -0.34 -18.55
CA GLU A 86 8.37 0.90 -18.76
C GLU A 86 7.42 1.22 -17.59
N VAL A 87 7.86 0.95 -16.35
CA VAL A 87 7.07 1.21 -15.15
C VAL A 87 7.00 2.70 -14.88
N ALA A 88 5.80 3.21 -14.65
CA ALA A 88 5.60 4.58 -14.20
C ALA A 88 5.59 4.66 -12.67
N LEU A 89 6.28 5.66 -12.10
CA LEU A 89 6.27 5.97 -10.68
C LEU A 89 5.55 7.29 -10.45
N TRP A 90 4.54 7.27 -9.58
CA TRP A 90 3.78 8.44 -9.17
C TRP A 90 3.88 8.62 -7.68
N GLY A 91 4.14 9.85 -7.23
CA GLY A 91 4.08 10.22 -5.83
C GLY A 91 2.71 10.79 -5.47
N SER A 92 2.26 10.53 -4.26
CA SER A 92 1.09 11.17 -3.67
C SER A 92 1.45 11.59 -2.24
N TYR A 93 1.49 12.88 -1.97
CA TYR A 93 1.92 13.41 -0.68
C TYR A 93 0.75 13.73 0.23
N THR A 94 -0.25 14.42 -0.28
CA THR A 94 -1.39 14.90 0.49
C THR A 94 -2.64 14.91 -0.39
N TYR A 95 -3.71 15.46 0.11
CA TYR A 95 -5.00 15.55 -0.56
C TYR A 95 -5.48 17.00 -0.64
N THR A 96 -6.28 17.29 -1.64
CA THR A 96 -7.02 18.54 -1.78
C THR A 96 -8.27 18.52 -0.89
N ARG A 97 -8.88 19.68 -0.71
CA ARG A 97 -10.17 19.78 0.01
C ARG A 97 -11.27 18.98 -0.68
N GLU A 98 -11.25 18.94 -2.00
CA GLU A 98 -12.18 18.23 -2.84
C GLU A 98 -12.05 16.71 -2.65
N GLU A 99 -10.83 16.18 -2.76
CA GLU A 99 -10.55 14.76 -2.51
C GLU A 99 -10.94 14.32 -1.09
N PHE A 100 -10.71 15.19 -0.09
CA PHE A 100 -11.16 14.92 1.28
C PHE A 100 -12.68 14.81 1.38
N ARG A 101 -13.43 15.72 0.74
CA ARG A 101 -14.90 15.67 0.72
C ARG A 101 -15.42 14.42 0.03
N GLU A 102 -14.82 14.05 -1.10
CA GLU A 102 -15.15 12.82 -1.83
C GLU A 102 -14.90 11.60 -0.94
N ALA A 103 -13.73 11.51 -0.29
CA ALA A 103 -13.41 10.43 0.64
C ALA A 103 -14.41 10.34 1.80
N VAL A 104 -14.81 11.46 2.39
CA VAL A 104 -15.85 11.49 3.44
C VAL A 104 -17.19 11.03 2.89
N GLY A 105 -17.54 11.39 1.65
CA GLY A 105 -18.76 10.95 0.97
C GLY A 105 -18.84 9.44 0.76
N LEU A 106 -17.70 8.76 0.62
CA LEU A 106 -17.60 7.30 0.45
C LEU A 106 -17.76 6.52 1.77
N LEU A 107 -17.54 7.16 2.93
CA LEU A 107 -17.57 6.45 4.22
C LEU A 107 -18.86 5.67 4.48
N PRO A 108 -20.06 6.16 4.14
CA PRO A 108 -21.31 5.41 4.34
C PRO A 108 -21.43 4.15 3.48
N GLU A 109 -20.67 4.06 2.37
CA GLU A 109 -20.68 2.93 1.45
C GLU A 109 -19.68 1.83 1.85
N LEU A 110 -18.79 2.12 2.79
CA LEU A 110 -17.73 1.21 3.22
C LEU A 110 -18.15 0.48 4.49
N GLU A 111 -18.47 -0.80 4.36
CA GLU A 111 -18.81 -1.66 5.48
C GLU A 111 -17.55 -2.07 6.28
N GLY A 112 -17.73 -2.25 7.58
CA GLY A 112 -16.70 -2.81 8.47
C GLY A 112 -15.58 -1.83 8.90
N LEU A 113 -15.70 -0.54 8.59
CA LEU A 113 -14.72 0.48 9.00
C LEU A 113 -14.51 0.54 10.51
N GLU A 114 -15.52 0.20 11.31
CA GLU A 114 -15.46 0.14 12.77
C GLU A 114 -14.37 -0.81 13.25
N SER A 115 -14.08 -1.86 12.48
CA SER A 115 -13.03 -2.83 12.80
C SER A 115 -11.61 -2.24 12.79
N LEU A 116 -11.44 -1.07 12.17
CA LEU A 116 -10.17 -0.33 12.16
C LEU A 116 -9.97 0.49 13.42
N VAL A 117 -11.04 0.78 14.16
CA VAL A 117 -10.99 1.59 15.39
C VAL A 117 -10.49 0.72 16.54
N GLY A 118 -9.34 1.07 17.09
CA GLY A 118 -8.74 0.40 18.23
C GLY A 118 -9.28 0.90 19.58
N GLY A 119 -9.87 2.09 19.60
CA GLY A 119 -10.50 2.66 20.78
C GLY A 119 -10.90 4.11 20.58
N VAL A 120 -11.82 4.57 21.43
CA VAL A 120 -12.24 5.97 21.50
C VAL A 120 -11.85 6.50 22.88
N TYR A 121 -11.07 7.57 22.90
CA TYR A 121 -10.42 8.08 24.12
C TYR A 121 -10.85 9.52 24.39
N PRO A 122 -10.96 9.96 25.64
CA PRO A 122 -10.96 11.36 25.97
C PRO A 122 -9.60 11.98 25.65
N LEU A 123 -9.55 13.28 25.42
CA LEU A 123 -8.30 13.94 24.99
C LEU A 123 -7.17 13.78 26.02
N GLU A 124 -7.50 13.71 27.31
CA GLU A 124 -6.56 13.55 28.42
C GLU A 124 -5.86 12.19 28.42
N ALA A 125 -6.48 11.17 27.78
CA ALA A 125 -5.93 9.80 27.67
C ALA A 125 -5.09 9.63 26.39
N TRP A 126 -4.46 10.69 25.90
CA TRP A 126 -3.62 10.61 24.71
C TRP A 126 -2.42 9.66 24.84
N PRO A 127 -1.76 9.46 26.02
CA PRO A 127 -0.65 8.53 26.12
C PRO A 127 -1.09 7.08 25.86
N GLU A 128 -2.24 6.67 26.38
CA GLU A 128 -2.83 5.33 26.16
C GLU A 128 -3.26 5.16 24.71
N ALA A 129 -3.80 6.20 24.11
CA ALA A 129 -4.22 6.20 22.70
C ALA A 129 -3.03 6.01 21.74
N LEU A 130 -1.84 6.54 22.05
CA LEU A 130 -0.64 6.40 21.21
C LEU A 130 -0.12 4.96 21.12
N VAL A 131 -0.36 4.14 22.14
CA VAL A 131 0.08 2.73 22.18
C VAL A 131 -1.04 1.77 21.79
N ALA A 132 -2.23 2.27 21.50
CA ALA A 132 -3.37 1.45 21.10
C ALA A 132 -3.13 0.75 19.75
N LYS A 133 -3.65 -0.48 19.64
CA LYS A 133 -3.65 -1.19 18.34
C LYS A 133 -4.83 -0.71 17.50
N GLY A 134 -4.54 -0.32 16.27
CA GLY A 134 -5.55 0.21 15.34
C GLY A 134 -5.61 1.74 15.36
N LYS A 135 -6.69 2.31 14.84
CA LYS A 135 -6.91 3.77 14.84
C LYS A 135 -7.46 4.22 16.19
N ALA A 136 -6.72 5.03 16.90
CA ALA A 136 -7.22 5.71 18.10
C ALA A 136 -8.03 6.95 17.68
N LEU A 137 -9.25 7.04 18.19
CA LEU A 137 -10.12 8.20 17.98
C LEU A 137 -10.22 8.99 19.30
N PHE A 138 -10.27 10.30 19.20
CA PHE A 138 -10.51 11.16 20.34
C PHE A 138 -11.91 11.73 20.28
N ARG A 139 -12.61 11.69 21.42
CA ARG A 139 -13.88 12.39 21.60
C ARG A 139 -13.62 13.58 22.53
N PRO A 140 -13.51 14.80 22.00
CA PRO A 140 -13.44 15.99 22.84
C PRO A 140 -14.69 16.09 23.70
N LYS A 141 -14.55 16.56 24.95
CA LYS A 141 -15.70 16.94 25.74
C LYS A 141 -16.30 18.19 25.08
N GLY A 142 -17.59 18.12 24.71
CA GLY A 142 -18.35 19.26 24.24
C GLY A 142 -18.58 20.28 25.36
#